data_9e03028501ddd67ef35e925c31635faf
#
_entry.id   9e03028501ddd67ef35e925c31635faf
#
_cell.length_a   1.000
_cell.length_b   1.000
_cell.length_c   1.000
_cell.angle_alpha   90.00
_cell.angle_beta   90.00
_cell.angle_gamma   90.00
#
_symmetry.space_group_name_H-M   'P 1'
#
loop_
_entity.id
_entity.type
_entity.pdbx_description
1 polymer ?
#
loop_
_entity_poly.entity_id
_entity_poly.type
_entity_poly.pdbx_seq_one_letter_code
_entity_poly.pdbx_strand_id
1 'polypeptide(L)'
;LAAVTPIALATAAAKEALTPNDVSLTVAGEDFSTTVPKGAILATTPSAGATIKRGDTITARTSAGPQMVKLPKVVGTKQAKAEANLRALGLTSTATEEFSESFATGLVVSSTPKSGTSVQVGTAVALVISKGPPPVTVPSVVTMDRNSAVARLKSLGLKVVVRNQLPVVVVGRVYSQDPAPDTVVPKGTTVTITLV
;
A
#
# COMPACT_ATOMS: atom_id res chain seq x y z
N LEU A 1 37.63 -21.78 12.98
CA LEU A 1 37.63 -20.39 13.50
C LEU A 1 36.20 -19.88 13.47
N ALA A 2 35.51 -19.90 14.62
CA ALA A 2 34.21 -19.28 14.74
C ALA A 2 34.39 -17.77 14.58
N ALA A 3 33.67 -17.16 13.67
CA ALA A 3 33.57 -15.71 13.52
C ALA A 3 32.97 -15.18 14.84
N VAL A 4 33.77 -14.47 15.62
CA VAL A 4 33.28 -13.73 16.78
C VAL A 4 32.43 -12.61 16.22
N THR A 5 31.13 -12.77 16.27
CA THR A 5 30.18 -11.68 16.02
C THR A 5 30.54 -10.57 17.01
N PRO A 6 30.86 -9.34 16.58
CA PRO A 6 31.12 -8.28 17.54
C PRO A 6 29.86 -8.09 18.38
N ILE A 7 29.96 -8.39 19.67
CA ILE A 7 28.91 -8.08 20.64
C ILE A 7 28.82 -6.56 20.63
N ALA A 8 27.71 -6.03 20.14
CA ALA A 8 27.46 -4.61 20.11
C ALA A 8 27.36 -4.11 21.57
N LEU A 9 28.48 -3.62 22.09
CA LEU A 9 28.60 -3.16 23.47
C LEU A 9 27.84 -1.84 23.62
N ALA A 10 26.99 -1.76 24.64
CA ALA A 10 26.35 -0.50 24.99
C ALA A 10 27.40 0.53 25.39
N THR A 11 27.21 1.78 25.00
CA THR A 11 28.17 2.87 25.28
C THR A 11 28.53 3.00 26.76
N ALA A 12 27.58 2.77 27.66
CA ALA A 12 27.81 2.79 29.10
C ALA A 12 28.79 1.71 29.57
N ALA A 13 28.59 0.47 29.11
CA ALA A 13 29.47 -0.66 29.46
C ALA A 13 30.88 -0.49 28.87
N ALA A 14 30.98 0.12 27.66
CA ALA A 14 32.28 0.46 27.07
C ALA A 14 33.02 1.52 27.85
N LYS A 15 32.36 2.55 28.36
CA LYS A 15 32.96 3.57 29.23
C LYS A 15 33.47 2.95 30.51
N GLU A 16 32.68 2.10 31.15
CA GLU A 16 33.03 1.41 32.38
C GLU A 16 34.29 0.53 32.21
N ALA A 17 34.35 -0.22 31.11
CA ALA A 17 35.49 -1.08 30.77
C ALA A 17 36.81 -0.32 30.53
N LEU A 18 36.75 0.94 30.09
CA LEU A 18 37.91 1.77 29.79
C LEU A 18 38.44 2.57 31.00
N THR A 19 37.58 2.83 31.98
CA THR A 19 37.89 3.59 33.19
C THR A 19 39.14 3.07 33.95
N PRO A 20 39.36 1.75 34.15
CA PRO A 20 40.53 1.25 34.87
C PRO A 20 41.87 1.57 34.19
N ASN A 21 41.85 1.92 32.91
CA ASN A 21 43.04 2.22 32.11
C ASN A 21 43.23 3.72 31.87
N ASP A 22 42.48 4.60 32.52
CA ASP A 22 42.44 6.06 32.30
C ASP A 22 42.14 6.46 30.83
N VAL A 23 41.40 5.61 30.11
CA VAL A 23 41.01 5.90 28.72
C VAL A 23 39.58 6.45 28.71
N SER A 24 39.41 7.60 28.08
CA SER A 24 38.07 8.19 27.96
C SER A 24 37.39 7.78 26.63
N LEU A 25 36.05 7.66 26.69
CA LEU A 25 35.21 7.40 25.52
C LEU A 25 34.27 8.57 25.27
N THR A 26 34.39 9.18 24.10
CA THR A 26 33.50 10.23 23.64
C THR A 26 32.64 9.74 22.47
N VAL A 27 31.36 10.14 22.41
CA VAL A 27 30.48 9.84 21.28
C VAL A 27 30.49 11.03 20.32
N ALA A 28 30.96 10.81 19.10
CA ALA A 28 31.07 11.82 18.06
C ALA A 28 29.81 11.96 17.19
N GLY A 29 28.89 10.99 17.27
CA GLY A 29 27.65 11.00 16.50
C GLY A 29 26.99 9.64 16.41
N GLU A 30 25.84 9.64 15.76
CA GLU A 30 25.04 8.41 15.55
C GLU A 30 24.89 8.12 14.05
N ASP A 31 24.89 6.86 13.69
CA ASP A 31 24.59 6.37 12.34
C ASP A 31 23.47 5.34 12.40
N PHE A 32 22.66 5.27 11.35
CA PHE A 32 21.65 4.24 11.25
C PHE A 32 22.28 2.86 11.04
N SER A 33 21.73 1.85 11.71
CA SER A 33 22.11 0.46 11.55
C SER A 33 20.90 -0.46 11.69
N THR A 34 20.81 -1.43 10.80
CA THR A 34 19.77 -2.48 10.85
C THR A 34 20.22 -3.70 11.66
N THR A 35 21.52 -3.81 11.96
CA THR A 35 22.13 -4.97 12.60
C THR A 35 22.59 -4.67 14.04
N VAL A 36 22.93 -3.41 14.32
CA VAL A 36 23.40 -2.99 15.64
C VAL A 36 22.28 -2.26 16.37
N PRO A 37 21.92 -2.71 17.59
CA PRO A 37 20.87 -2.08 18.39
C PRO A 37 21.15 -0.60 18.66
N LYS A 38 20.09 0.19 18.82
CA LYS A 38 20.21 1.60 19.18
C LYS A 38 21.02 1.78 20.47
N GLY A 39 21.96 2.74 20.45
CA GLY A 39 22.83 3.08 21.57
C GLY A 39 24.08 2.20 21.71
N ALA A 40 24.23 1.17 20.89
CA ALA A 40 25.44 0.36 20.85
C ALA A 40 26.48 0.95 19.89
N ILE A 41 27.77 0.65 20.13
CA ILE A 41 28.88 1.19 19.35
C ILE A 41 28.94 0.50 17.99
N LEU A 42 28.99 1.32 16.94
CA LEU A 42 29.17 0.89 15.54
C LEU A 42 30.65 0.88 15.14
N ALA A 43 31.36 1.91 15.51
CA ALA A 43 32.77 2.08 15.16
C ALA A 43 33.49 2.90 16.22
N THR A 44 34.80 2.74 16.31
CA THR A 44 35.66 3.53 17.19
C THR A 44 36.85 4.07 16.40
N THR A 45 37.34 5.22 16.84
CA THR A 45 38.61 5.78 16.39
C THR A 45 39.45 6.08 17.61
N PRO A 46 40.64 5.45 17.78
CA PRO A 46 41.21 4.41 16.93
C PRO A 46 40.35 3.14 16.83
N SER A 47 40.53 2.36 15.76
CA SER A 47 39.80 1.11 15.54
C SER A 47 40.16 0.03 16.55
N ALA A 48 39.29 -0.95 16.71
CA ALA A 48 39.55 -2.09 17.59
C ALA A 48 40.88 -2.78 17.22
N GLY A 49 41.68 -3.10 18.23
CA GLY A 49 43.04 -3.69 18.08
C GLY A 49 44.16 -2.65 17.93
N ALA A 50 43.88 -1.36 17.82
CA ALA A 50 44.92 -0.33 17.82
C ALA A 50 45.55 -0.19 19.23
N THR A 51 46.85 0.12 19.25
CA THR A 51 47.55 0.42 20.49
C THR A 51 47.22 1.84 20.94
N ILE A 52 46.74 1.96 22.17
CA ILE A 52 46.41 3.24 22.84
C ILE A 52 47.21 3.40 24.10
N LYS A 53 47.37 4.62 24.57
CA LYS A 53 48.08 4.98 25.79
C LYS A 53 47.09 5.37 26.90
N ARG A 54 47.52 5.31 28.13
CA ARG A 54 46.82 5.91 29.27
C ARG A 54 46.56 7.40 29.00
N GLY A 55 45.38 7.89 29.28
CA GLY A 55 44.96 9.26 29.03
C GLY A 55 44.43 9.52 27.61
N ASP A 56 44.50 8.53 26.70
CA ASP A 56 43.97 8.70 25.34
C ASP A 56 42.44 8.75 25.37
N THR A 57 41.89 9.41 24.35
CA THR A 57 40.45 9.46 24.11
C THR A 57 40.09 8.62 22.90
N ILE A 58 39.19 7.69 23.07
CA ILE A 58 38.55 6.93 22.00
C ILE A 58 37.28 7.66 21.58
N THR A 59 37.14 7.91 20.28
CA THR A 59 35.92 8.47 19.72
C THR A 59 35.05 7.33 19.17
N ALA A 60 33.81 7.25 19.60
CA ALA A 60 32.84 6.24 19.15
C ALA A 60 31.72 6.88 18.30
N ARG A 61 31.28 6.14 17.31
CA ARG A 61 29.98 6.36 16.64
C ARG A 61 29.02 5.28 17.13
N THR A 62 27.80 5.69 17.48
CA THR A 62 26.79 4.79 18.03
C THR A 62 25.69 4.54 17.01
N SER A 63 24.96 3.46 17.20
CA SER A 63 23.81 3.13 16.39
C SER A 63 22.60 3.96 16.81
N ALA A 64 21.99 4.65 15.85
CA ALA A 64 20.65 5.24 16.01
C ALA A 64 19.52 4.20 15.87
N GLY A 65 19.89 2.93 15.59
CA GLY A 65 18.95 1.88 15.18
C GLY A 65 18.58 1.98 13.70
N PRO A 66 17.57 1.25 13.25
CA PRO A 66 17.13 1.30 11.87
C PRO A 66 16.51 2.67 11.53
N GLN A 67 16.77 3.13 10.30
CA GLN A 67 16.15 4.36 9.83
C GLN A 67 14.64 4.14 9.66
N MET A 68 13.84 4.96 10.35
CA MET A 68 12.39 4.89 10.33
C MET A 68 11.81 6.01 9.48
N VAL A 69 10.77 5.69 8.71
CA VAL A 69 9.99 6.64 7.90
C VAL A 69 8.51 6.48 8.18
N LYS A 70 7.77 7.58 8.08
CA LYS A 70 6.32 7.56 8.26
C LYS A 70 5.63 7.31 6.92
N LEU A 71 4.73 6.33 6.88
CA LEU A 71 3.96 6.00 5.69
C LEU A 71 3.07 7.19 5.26
N PRO A 72 3.16 7.64 3.99
CA PRO A 72 2.33 8.72 3.48
C PRO A 72 0.90 8.24 3.26
N LYS A 73 -0.03 9.18 3.09
CA LYS A 73 -1.40 8.87 2.70
C LYS A 73 -1.41 8.43 1.22
N VAL A 74 -1.69 7.16 0.97
CA VAL A 74 -1.75 6.56 -0.37
C VAL A 74 -3.17 6.17 -0.78
N VAL A 75 -4.07 5.93 0.16
CA VAL A 75 -5.48 5.58 -0.11
C VAL A 75 -6.18 6.69 -0.90
N GLY A 76 -6.89 6.31 -1.94
CA GLY A 76 -7.57 7.21 -2.88
C GLY A 76 -6.68 7.82 -3.97
N THR A 77 -5.38 7.51 -3.98
CA THR A 77 -4.47 7.95 -5.05
C THR A 77 -4.35 6.89 -6.14
N LYS A 78 -3.90 7.28 -7.32
CA LYS A 78 -3.55 6.33 -8.40
C LYS A 78 -2.39 5.45 -7.97
N GLN A 79 -2.41 4.17 -8.35
CA GLN A 79 -1.37 3.19 -8.03
C GLN A 79 0.04 3.74 -8.29
N ALA A 80 0.33 4.21 -9.50
CA ALA A 80 1.65 4.70 -9.88
C ALA A 80 2.15 5.85 -8.98
N LYS A 81 1.23 6.74 -8.55
CA LYS A 81 1.57 7.83 -7.62
C LYS A 81 1.87 7.30 -6.21
N ALA A 82 1.09 6.33 -5.74
CA ALA A 82 1.34 5.68 -4.45
C ALA A 82 2.70 5.00 -4.42
N GLU A 83 3.02 4.21 -5.45
CA GLU A 83 4.30 3.52 -5.59
C GLU A 83 5.48 4.50 -5.67
N ALA A 84 5.34 5.60 -6.43
CA ALA A 84 6.37 6.64 -6.50
C ALA A 84 6.63 7.29 -5.14
N ASN A 85 5.56 7.60 -4.38
CA ASN A 85 5.67 8.18 -3.04
C ASN A 85 6.36 7.21 -2.06
N LEU A 86 6.05 5.91 -2.12
CA LEU A 86 6.68 4.89 -1.28
C LEU A 86 8.16 4.72 -1.63
N ARG A 87 8.48 4.65 -2.92
CA ARG A 87 9.86 4.53 -3.41
C ARG A 87 10.73 5.71 -3.01
N ALA A 88 10.18 6.93 -3.03
CA ALA A 88 10.88 8.14 -2.59
C ALA A 88 11.29 8.10 -1.11
N LEU A 89 10.62 7.29 -0.29
CA LEU A 89 10.94 7.04 1.12
C LEU A 89 11.78 5.78 1.34
N GLY A 90 12.29 5.17 0.26
CA GLY A 90 13.06 3.93 0.33
C GLY A 90 12.23 2.70 0.71
N LEU A 91 10.90 2.75 0.50
CA LEU A 91 10.00 1.62 0.73
C LEU A 91 9.74 0.86 -0.58
N THR A 92 9.43 -0.42 -0.47
CA THR A 92 8.97 -1.24 -1.59
C THR A 92 7.45 -1.39 -1.54
N SER A 93 6.82 -1.79 -2.66
CA SER A 93 5.38 -2.03 -2.68
C SER A 93 5.05 -3.29 -3.46
N THR A 94 4.00 -3.96 -3.02
CA THR A 94 3.32 -5.04 -3.75
C THR A 94 1.88 -4.60 -3.97
N ALA A 95 1.28 -4.97 -5.10
CA ALA A 95 -0.10 -4.61 -5.43
C ALA A 95 -0.93 -5.86 -5.68
N THR A 96 -2.12 -5.88 -5.10
CA THR A 96 -3.19 -6.82 -5.40
C THR A 96 -4.42 -6.05 -5.85
N GLU A 97 -5.33 -6.69 -6.56
CA GLU A 97 -6.51 -6.03 -7.08
C GLU A 97 -7.79 -6.63 -6.49
N GLU A 98 -8.76 -5.78 -6.18
CA GLU A 98 -10.09 -6.19 -5.74
C GLU A 98 -11.18 -5.28 -6.34
N PHE A 99 -12.42 -5.76 -6.39
CA PHE A 99 -13.56 -4.92 -6.75
C PHE A 99 -13.92 -3.96 -5.62
N SER A 100 -14.27 -2.73 -5.96
CA SER A 100 -14.69 -1.71 -5.00
C SER A 100 -15.82 -0.85 -5.55
N GLU A 101 -16.89 -0.72 -4.77
CA GLU A 101 -18.00 0.20 -5.08
C GLU A 101 -17.62 1.67 -4.78
N SER A 102 -16.63 1.87 -3.91
CA SER A 102 -16.29 3.20 -3.38
C SER A 102 -15.11 3.85 -4.11
N PHE A 103 -14.28 3.07 -4.79
CA PHE A 103 -13.09 3.57 -5.47
C PHE A 103 -13.14 3.25 -6.96
N ALA A 104 -12.84 4.25 -7.78
CA ALA A 104 -12.69 4.05 -9.22
C ALA A 104 -11.50 3.12 -9.53
N THR A 105 -11.55 2.49 -10.69
CA THR A 105 -10.49 1.59 -11.19
C THR A 105 -9.11 2.27 -11.13
N GLY A 106 -8.12 1.55 -10.64
CA GLY A 106 -6.72 2.00 -10.53
C GLY A 106 -6.42 2.89 -9.31
N LEU A 107 -7.39 3.11 -8.41
CA LEU A 107 -7.15 3.81 -7.15
C LEU A 107 -6.80 2.81 -6.04
N VAL A 108 -5.95 3.24 -5.12
CA VAL A 108 -5.60 2.48 -3.92
C VAL A 108 -6.80 2.46 -2.97
N VAL A 109 -7.30 1.29 -2.66
CA VAL A 109 -8.39 1.04 -1.70
C VAL A 109 -7.85 1.01 -0.27
N SER A 110 -6.74 0.30 -0.08
CA SER A 110 -6.12 0.15 1.24
C SER A 110 -4.61 -0.07 1.14
N SER A 111 -3.92 0.11 2.26
CA SER A 111 -2.51 -0.21 2.40
C SER A 111 -2.23 -0.92 3.72
N THR A 112 -1.28 -1.83 3.70
CA THR A 112 -0.77 -2.50 4.89
C THR A 112 0.76 -2.44 4.87
N PRO A 113 1.38 -1.77 5.87
CA PRO A 113 0.78 -1.07 7.00
C PRO A 113 -0.07 0.15 6.62
N LYS A 114 -0.89 0.66 7.56
CA LYS A 114 -1.76 1.83 7.32
C LYS A 114 -0.95 3.12 7.22
N SER A 115 -1.48 4.10 6.48
CA SER A 115 -0.92 5.46 6.43
C SER A 115 -0.69 6.03 7.83
N GLY A 116 0.44 6.72 8.02
CA GLY A 116 0.83 7.29 9.30
C GLY A 116 1.64 6.35 10.20
N THR A 117 1.71 5.05 9.92
CA THR A 117 2.56 4.10 10.64
C THR A 117 4.04 4.41 10.38
N SER A 118 4.87 4.38 11.43
CA SER A 118 6.33 4.42 11.28
C SER A 118 6.84 3.02 10.96
N VAL A 119 7.57 2.91 9.86
CA VAL A 119 8.16 1.66 9.37
C VAL A 119 9.63 1.85 9.06
N GLN A 120 10.38 0.79 9.07
CA GLN A 120 11.79 0.79 8.69
C GLN A 120 11.92 1.00 7.17
N VAL A 121 12.94 1.77 6.75
CA VAL A 121 13.33 1.87 5.34
C VAL A 121 13.59 0.47 4.77
N GLY A 122 13.11 0.20 3.55
CA GLY A 122 13.12 -1.12 2.94
C GLY A 122 11.88 -1.96 3.20
N THR A 123 10.98 -1.56 4.13
CA THR A 123 9.74 -2.30 4.39
C THR A 123 8.86 -2.38 3.15
N ALA A 124 8.29 -3.56 2.90
CA ALA A 124 7.30 -3.77 1.85
C ALA A 124 5.92 -3.32 2.32
N VAL A 125 5.25 -2.52 1.49
CA VAL A 125 3.88 -2.03 1.71
C VAL A 125 2.95 -2.73 0.73
N ALA A 126 2.01 -3.51 1.23
CA ALA A 126 0.97 -4.11 0.41
C ALA A 126 -0.11 -3.06 0.09
N LEU A 127 -0.39 -2.89 -1.19
CA LEU A 127 -1.45 -2.02 -1.72
C LEU A 127 -2.56 -2.87 -2.30
N VAL A 128 -3.80 -2.50 -2.01
CA VAL A 128 -4.98 -3.06 -2.66
C VAL A 128 -5.51 -2.03 -3.65
N ILE A 129 -5.62 -2.41 -4.91
CA ILE A 129 -6.02 -1.54 -6.01
C ILE A 129 -7.43 -1.88 -6.46
N SER A 130 -8.25 -0.86 -6.70
CA SER A 130 -9.61 -1.03 -7.16
C SER A 130 -9.66 -1.47 -8.63
N LYS A 131 -10.44 -2.52 -8.92
CA LYS A 131 -10.94 -2.88 -10.26
C LYS A 131 -12.18 -2.06 -10.66
N GLY A 132 -12.65 -1.17 -9.79
CA GLY A 132 -13.97 -0.57 -9.90
C GLY A 132 -15.07 -1.46 -9.34
N PRO A 133 -16.34 -1.10 -9.56
CA PRO A 133 -17.48 -1.90 -9.11
C PRO A 133 -17.46 -3.30 -9.71
N PRO A 134 -17.94 -4.33 -8.97
CA PRO A 134 -18.05 -5.67 -9.51
C PRO A 134 -18.98 -5.67 -10.74
N PRO A 135 -18.71 -6.51 -11.75
CA PRO A 135 -19.59 -6.67 -12.89
C PRO A 135 -20.93 -7.26 -12.47
N VAL A 136 -21.96 -7.00 -13.25
CA VAL A 136 -23.32 -7.49 -13.03
C VAL A 136 -23.80 -8.28 -14.23
N THR A 137 -24.60 -9.32 -13.99
CA THR A 137 -25.25 -10.08 -15.05
C THR A 137 -26.53 -9.39 -15.46
N VAL A 138 -26.69 -9.13 -16.76
CA VAL A 138 -27.91 -8.52 -17.32
C VAL A 138 -29.06 -9.56 -17.25
N PRO A 139 -30.14 -9.31 -16.50
CA PRO A 139 -31.26 -10.24 -16.44
C PRO A 139 -32.11 -10.18 -17.71
N SER A 140 -32.83 -11.24 -18.02
CA SER A 140 -33.88 -11.17 -19.03
C SER A 140 -35.01 -10.26 -18.56
N VAL A 141 -35.34 -9.27 -19.38
CA VAL A 141 -36.50 -8.40 -19.19
C VAL A 141 -37.44 -8.45 -20.39
N VAL A 142 -37.18 -9.33 -21.35
CA VAL A 142 -38.06 -9.58 -22.51
C VAL A 142 -39.44 -10.06 -22.01
N THR A 143 -40.48 -9.58 -22.62
CA THR A 143 -41.93 -9.79 -22.28
C THR A 143 -42.40 -9.01 -21.03
N MET A 144 -41.51 -8.42 -20.23
CA MET A 144 -41.92 -7.59 -19.09
C MET A 144 -42.54 -6.26 -19.56
N ASP A 145 -43.37 -5.67 -18.71
CA ASP A 145 -43.80 -4.30 -18.91
C ASP A 145 -42.62 -3.32 -18.73
N ARG A 146 -42.71 -2.17 -19.38
CA ARG A 146 -41.68 -1.14 -19.38
C ARG A 146 -41.19 -0.77 -17.98
N ASN A 147 -42.11 -0.52 -17.04
CA ASN A 147 -41.77 0.01 -15.73
C ASN A 147 -41.03 -1.03 -14.89
N SER A 148 -41.52 -2.27 -14.91
CA SER A 148 -40.89 -3.41 -14.23
C SER A 148 -39.49 -3.73 -14.81
N ALA A 149 -39.37 -3.70 -16.15
CA ALA A 149 -38.08 -3.90 -16.83
C ALA A 149 -37.04 -2.83 -16.42
N VAL A 150 -37.46 -1.55 -16.48
CA VAL A 150 -36.59 -0.43 -16.09
C VAL A 150 -36.18 -0.51 -14.61
N ALA A 151 -37.15 -0.80 -13.73
CA ALA A 151 -36.88 -0.94 -12.30
C ALA A 151 -35.88 -2.09 -12.03
N ARG A 152 -36.07 -3.25 -12.64
CA ARG A 152 -35.19 -4.42 -12.50
C ARG A 152 -33.75 -4.15 -12.96
N LEU A 153 -33.58 -3.51 -14.11
CA LEU A 153 -32.26 -3.15 -14.62
C LEU A 153 -31.58 -2.09 -13.77
N LYS A 154 -32.32 -1.06 -13.33
CA LYS A 154 -31.81 0.00 -12.46
C LYS A 154 -31.40 -0.51 -11.07
N SER A 155 -32.11 -1.48 -10.49
CA SER A 155 -31.74 -2.07 -9.19
C SER A 155 -30.38 -2.76 -9.19
N LEU A 156 -29.90 -3.19 -10.38
CA LEU A 156 -28.57 -3.74 -10.58
C LEU A 156 -27.52 -2.67 -10.92
N GLY A 157 -27.89 -1.39 -10.87
CA GLY A 157 -27.00 -0.28 -11.21
C GLY A 157 -26.74 -0.12 -12.72
N LEU A 158 -27.61 -0.70 -13.57
CA LEU A 158 -27.52 -0.53 -15.03
C LEU A 158 -28.25 0.74 -15.46
N LYS A 159 -27.79 1.39 -16.52
CA LYS A 159 -28.48 2.48 -17.19
C LYS A 159 -29.48 1.88 -18.20
N VAL A 160 -30.62 2.54 -18.39
CA VAL A 160 -31.64 2.02 -19.32
C VAL A 160 -31.98 3.07 -20.36
N VAL A 161 -31.93 2.67 -21.63
CA VAL A 161 -32.45 3.42 -22.78
C VAL A 161 -33.64 2.65 -23.31
N VAL A 162 -34.76 3.36 -23.48
CA VAL A 162 -35.98 2.80 -24.05
C VAL A 162 -36.13 3.25 -25.46
N ARG A 163 -36.34 2.34 -26.41
CA ARG A 163 -36.68 2.59 -27.79
C ARG A 163 -38.04 2.02 -28.11
N ASN A 164 -38.80 2.64 -28.96
CA ASN A 164 -40.04 2.12 -29.47
C ASN A 164 -39.82 1.63 -30.90
N GLN A 165 -40.37 0.49 -31.23
CA GLN A 165 -40.38 -0.01 -32.61
C GLN A 165 -41.50 0.73 -33.37
N LEU A 166 -41.15 1.48 -34.42
CA LEU A 166 -42.12 2.23 -35.22
C LEU A 166 -42.84 1.34 -36.22
N PRO A 167 -44.08 1.65 -36.59
CA PRO A 167 -45.11 2.57 -36.15
C PRO A 167 -46.35 1.86 -35.61
N VAL A 168 -46.22 0.93 -34.72
CA VAL A 168 -47.32 0.08 -34.21
C VAL A 168 -47.74 0.55 -32.81
N VAL A 169 -49.01 0.29 -32.47
CA VAL A 169 -49.55 0.51 -31.13
C VAL A 169 -48.65 -0.13 -30.10
N VAL A 170 -47.98 0.72 -29.27
CA VAL A 170 -47.05 0.25 -28.28
C VAL A 170 -47.85 -0.44 -27.17
N VAL A 171 -47.76 -1.77 -27.10
CA VAL A 171 -48.39 -2.55 -26.02
C VAL A 171 -47.63 -2.37 -24.70
N GLY A 172 -46.45 -1.69 -24.74
CA GLY A 172 -45.65 -1.36 -23.56
C GLY A 172 -44.86 -2.54 -22.99
N ARG A 173 -44.69 -3.61 -23.77
CA ARG A 173 -43.87 -4.75 -23.38
C ARG A 173 -42.51 -4.74 -24.09
N VAL A 174 -41.50 -5.25 -23.41
CA VAL A 174 -40.15 -5.38 -23.95
C VAL A 174 -40.13 -6.50 -24.98
N TYR A 175 -39.86 -6.14 -26.25
CA TYR A 175 -39.65 -7.09 -27.33
C TYR A 175 -38.23 -7.60 -27.43
N SER A 176 -37.24 -6.75 -27.20
CA SER A 176 -35.84 -7.11 -27.21
C SER A 176 -35.04 -6.26 -26.27
N GLN A 177 -33.85 -6.76 -25.89
CA GLN A 177 -32.87 -6.05 -25.08
C GLN A 177 -31.46 -6.24 -25.63
N ASP A 178 -30.62 -5.24 -25.43
CA ASP A 178 -29.20 -5.26 -25.76
C ASP A 178 -28.42 -4.50 -24.66
N PRO A 179 -27.43 -5.15 -23.98
CA PRO A 179 -26.94 -6.52 -24.18
C PRO A 179 -27.94 -7.62 -23.91
N ALA A 180 -27.69 -8.80 -24.50
CA ALA A 180 -28.53 -9.98 -24.34
C ALA A 180 -28.63 -10.41 -22.85
N PRO A 181 -29.69 -11.17 -22.49
CA PRO A 181 -29.75 -11.81 -21.17
C PRO A 181 -28.47 -12.60 -20.84
N ASP A 182 -28.14 -12.70 -19.57
CA ASP A 182 -27.01 -13.43 -19.01
C ASP A 182 -25.61 -12.91 -19.42
N THR A 183 -25.57 -11.80 -20.17
CA THR A 183 -24.31 -11.10 -20.45
C THR A 183 -23.77 -10.46 -19.18
N VAL A 184 -22.49 -10.70 -18.87
CA VAL A 184 -21.79 -10.06 -17.75
C VAL A 184 -21.20 -8.72 -18.22
N VAL A 185 -21.61 -7.63 -17.58
CA VAL A 185 -21.22 -6.27 -17.97
C VAL A 185 -20.74 -5.46 -16.76
N PRO A 186 -19.91 -4.43 -16.95
CA PRO A 186 -19.58 -3.50 -15.89
C PRO A 186 -20.83 -2.79 -15.34
N LYS A 187 -20.90 -2.56 -14.05
CA LYS A 187 -21.94 -1.74 -13.44
C LYS A 187 -21.97 -0.35 -14.08
N GLY A 188 -23.17 0.17 -14.36
CA GLY A 188 -23.35 1.43 -15.10
C GLY A 188 -23.43 1.29 -16.63
N THR A 189 -23.25 0.07 -17.17
CA THR A 189 -23.49 -0.22 -18.60
C THR A 189 -24.92 0.14 -19.00
N THR A 190 -25.07 0.68 -20.21
CA THR A 190 -26.39 1.00 -20.76
C THR A 190 -27.01 -0.23 -21.40
N VAL A 191 -28.20 -0.59 -20.94
CA VAL A 191 -29.04 -1.61 -21.56
C VAL A 191 -30.14 -0.90 -22.35
N THR A 192 -30.20 -1.18 -23.65
CA THR A 192 -31.27 -0.70 -24.52
C THR A 192 -32.40 -1.72 -24.55
N ILE A 193 -33.61 -1.30 -24.22
CA ILE A 193 -34.82 -2.13 -24.36
C ILE A 193 -35.68 -1.56 -25.46
N THR A 194 -36.19 -2.43 -26.35
CA THR A 194 -37.11 -2.05 -27.42
C THR A 194 -38.52 -2.52 -27.06
N LEU A 195 -39.51 -1.64 -27.16
CA LEU A 195 -40.90 -1.88 -26.84
C LEU A 195 -41.74 -2.11 -28.12
N VAL A 196 -42.71 -2.98 -28.01
CA VAL A 196 -43.80 -3.20 -28.93
C VAL A 196 -45.14 -2.91 -28.31
#